data_90133d12396903d73ba49ad3b00e280c
#
_entry.id   90133d12396903d73ba49ad3b00e280c
#
_cell.length_a   1.000
_cell.length_b   1.000
_cell.length_c   1.000
_cell.angle_alpha   90.00
_cell.angle_beta   90.00
_cell.angle_gamma   90.00
#
_symmetry.space_group_name_H-M   'P 1'
#
loop_
_entity.id
_entity.type
_entity.pdbx_description
1 polymer ?
#
loop_
_entity_poly.entity_id
_entity_poly.type
_entity_poly.pdbx_seq_one_letter_code
_entity_poly.pdbx_strand_id
1 'polypeptide(L)'
;MKFELFNQLYSEALEQSDLEYYITERGWQEWMETYSAQEVADILSTIHKLANSTLAESRGCSRAEFARRFDIPVRTLEDWDSEKRVAPLYVKKMIDYALFMDR
;
A
#
# COMPACT_ATOMS: atom_id res chain seq x y z
N MET A 1 8.42 0.12 10.10
CA MET A 1 8.74 -1.02 9.21
C MET A 1 9.70 -0.58 8.12
N LYS A 2 10.72 -1.35 7.85
CA LYS A 2 11.64 -1.06 6.75
C LYS A 2 10.98 -1.31 5.41
N PHE A 3 11.39 -0.55 4.41
CA PHE A 3 10.80 -0.66 3.07
C PHE A 3 10.96 -2.06 2.46
N GLU A 4 12.09 -2.71 2.69
CA GLU A 4 12.34 -4.06 2.14
C GLU A 4 11.27 -5.05 2.59
N LEU A 5 10.90 -5.03 3.85
CA LEU A 5 9.83 -5.89 4.37
C LEU A 5 8.48 -5.48 3.78
N PHE A 6 8.19 -4.18 3.76
CA PHE A 6 6.96 -3.68 3.16
C PHE A 6 6.84 -4.11 1.69
N ASN A 7 7.93 -3.96 0.94
CA ASN A 7 7.97 -4.33 -0.47
C ASN A 7 7.67 -5.81 -0.69
N GLN A 8 8.23 -6.68 0.16
CA GLN A 8 7.97 -8.12 0.11
C GLN A 8 6.50 -8.42 0.38
N LEU A 9 5.97 -7.88 1.47
CA LEU A 9 4.57 -8.11 1.87
C LEU A 9 3.59 -7.53 0.85
N TYR A 10 3.92 -6.38 0.27
CA TYR A 10 3.12 -5.74 -0.77
C TYR A 10 3.08 -6.57 -2.06
N SER A 11 4.23 -7.08 -2.49
CA SER A 11 4.32 -7.93 -3.68
C SER A 11 3.52 -9.22 -3.51
N GLU A 12 3.58 -9.81 -2.32
CA GLU A 12 2.77 -11.00 -1.98
C GLU A 12 1.27 -10.68 -2.01
N ALA A 13 0.90 -9.49 -1.56
CA ALA A 13 -0.49 -9.04 -1.58
C ALA A 13 -1.03 -8.88 -3.02
N LEU A 14 -0.18 -8.46 -3.94
CA LEU A 14 -0.55 -8.36 -5.35
C LEU A 14 -0.78 -9.74 -5.98
N GLU A 15 -0.07 -10.77 -5.52
CA GLU A 15 -0.19 -12.14 -6.01
C GLU A 15 -1.38 -12.87 -5.39
N GLN A 16 -1.79 -12.48 -4.19
CA GLN A 16 -2.90 -13.12 -3.48
C GLN A 16 -3.98 -12.10 -3.15
N SER A 17 -5.00 -12.03 -4.01
CA SER A 17 -6.11 -11.07 -3.84
C SER A 17 -7.04 -11.42 -2.70
N ASP A 18 -7.07 -12.67 -2.23
CA ASP A 18 -7.89 -13.06 -1.09
C ASP A 18 -7.17 -12.72 0.21
N LEU A 19 -7.77 -11.83 1.00
CA LEU A 19 -7.17 -11.34 2.24
C LEU A 19 -6.96 -12.46 3.26
N GLU A 20 -7.91 -13.35 3.39
CA GLU A 20 -7.81 -14.44 4.37
C GLU A 20 -6.64 -15.36 4.05
N TYR A 21 -6.49 -15.76 2.79
CA TYR A 21 -5.35 -16.56 2.33
C TYR A 21 -4.04 -15.81 2.52
N TYR A 22 -4.03 -14.53 2.19
CA TYR A 22 -2.84 -13.70 2.34
C TYR A 22 -2.34 -13.69 3.79
N ILE A 23 -3.25 -13.63 4.74
CA ILE A 23 -2.89 -13.61 6.17
C ILE A 23 -2.54 -15.02 6.67
N THR A 24 -3.38 -16.03 6.39
CA THR A 24 -3.27 -17.34 7.02
C THR A 24 -2.21 -18.25 6.39
N GLU A 25 -1.96 -18.12 5.10
CA GLU A 25 -1.02 -18.99 4.38
C GLU A 25 0.46 -18.73 4.72
N ARG A 26 0.78 -17.54 5.26
CA ARG A 26 2.18 -17.22 5.52
C ARG A 26 2.76 -17.85 6.78
N GLY A 27 1.92 -18.20 7.74
CA GLY A 27 2.38 -18.70 9.04
C GLY A 27 3.15 -17.64 9.83
N TRP A 28 3.89 -18.09 10.85
CA TRP A 28 4.69 -17.19 11.65
C TRP A 28 5.99 -16.83 10.94
N GLN A 29 6.34 -15.54 11.01
CA GLN A 29 7.58 -15.01 10.44
C GLN A 29 8.30 -14.18 11.51
N GLU A 30 9.62 -14.11 11.43
CA GLU A 30 10.46 -13.47 12.46
C GLU A 30 10.07 -12.02 12.75
N TRP A 31 9.68 -11.26 11.73
CA TRP A 31 9.29 -9.86 11.92
C TRP A 31 8.05 -9.69 12.82
N MET A 32 7.28 -10.74 12.98
CA MET A 32 6.06 -10.72 13.81
C MET A 32 6.35 -10.77 15.30
N GLU A 33 7.59 -11.09 15.69
CA GLU A 33 7.94 -11.31 17.09
C GLU A 33 7.65 -10.11 17.99
N THR A 34 7.86 -8.89 17.48
CA THR A 34 7.68 -7.66 18.26
C THR A 34 6.25 -7.13 18.27
N TYR A 35 5.33 -7.80 17.57
CA TYR A 35 3.94 -7.37 17.45
C TYR A 35 2.99 -8.38 18.08
N SER A 36 1.84 -7.88 18.57
CA SER A 36 0.75 -8.77 18.99
C SER A 36 0.10 -9.41 17.75
N ALA A 37 -0.66 -10.46 17.96
CA ALA A 37 -1.40 -11.11 16.86
C ALA A 37 -2.34 -10.13 16.16
N GLN A 38 -3.01 -9.26 16.93
CA GLN A 38 -3.90 -8.24 16.36
C GLN A 38 -3.14 -7.22 15.54
N GLU A 39 -2.00 -6.78 16.02
CA GLU A 39 -1.14 -5.83 15.27
C GLU A 39 -0.65 -6.43 13.96
N VAL A 40 -0.25 -7.71 13.98
CA VAL A 40 0.17 -8.42 12.76
C VAL A 40 -0.98 -8.46 11.75
N ALA A 41 -2.19 -8.81 12.19
CA ALA A 41 -3.37 -8.86 11.33
C ALA A 41 -3.68 -7.48 10.74
N ASP A 42 -3.58 -6.42 11.55
CA ASP A 42 -3.82 -5.04 11.11
C ASP A 42 -2.78 -4.59 10.07
N ILE A 43 -1.51 -4.90 10.30
CA ILE A 43 -0.43 -4.59 9.36
C ILE A 43 -0.69 -5.26 8.01
N LEU A 44 -0.95 -6.57 8.03
CA LEU A 44 -1.17 -7.33 6.79
C LEU A 44 -2.43 -6.87 6.07
N SER A 45 -3.52 -6.61 6.79
CA SER A 45 -4.76 -6.10 6.20
C SER A 45 -4.56 -4.74 5.54
N THR A 46 -3.81 -3.84 6.18
CA THR A 46 -3.53 -2.51 5.66
C THR A 46 -2.70 -2.59 4.38
N ILE A 47 -1.63 -3.39 4.40
CA ILE A 47 -0.76 -3.56 3.22
C ILE A 47 -1.54 -4.18 2.06
N HIS A 48 -2.34 -5.21 2.34
CA HIS A 48 -3.16 -5.87 1.33
C HIS A 48 -4.16 -4.89 0.70
N LYS A 49 -4.81 -4.08 1.53
CA LYS A 49 -5.76 -3.07 1.06
C LYS A 49 -5.08 -2.04 0.16
N LEU A 50 -3.92 -1.52 0.59
CA LEU A 50 -3.15 -0.55 -0.21
C LEU A 50 -2.74 -1.16 -1.55
N ALA A 51 -2.21 -2.38 -1.53
CA ALA A 51 -1.75 -3.05 -2.75
C ALA A 51 -2.87 -3.25 -3.77
N ASN A 52 -4.07 -3.58 -3.30
CA ASN A 52 -5.22 -3.91 -4.15
C ASN A 52 -6.19 -2.75 -4.35
N SER A 53 -5.80 -1.54 -3.96
CA SER A 53 -6.59 -0.32 -4.17
C SER A 53 -5.88 0.62 -5.14
N THR A 54 -6.65 1.49 -5.78
CA THR A 54 -6.05 2.59 -6.57
C THR A 54 -5.56 3.69 -5.64
N LEU A 55 -4.68 4.56 -6.13
CA LEU A 55 -4.23 5.72 -5.36
C LEU A 55 -5.39 6.66 -5.03
N ALA A 56 -6.36 6.80 -5.91
CA ALA A 56 -7.57 7.60 -5.66
C ALA A 56 -8.36 7.06 -4.47
N GLU A 57 -8.47 5.73 -4.35
CA GLU A 57 -9.16 5.09 -3.24
C GLU A 57 -8.41 5.20 -1.91
N SER A 58 -7.07 5.14 -1.97
CA SER A 58 -6.22 5.04 -0.77
C SER A 58 -5.81 6.36 -0.16
N ARG A 59 -5.82 7.44 -0.92
CA ARG A 59 -5.21 8.70 -0.48
C ARG A 59 -5.94 9.43 0.65
N GLY A 60 -7.24 9.25 0.82
CA GLY A 60 -7.98 9.81 1.94
C GLY A 60 -8.02 11.33 2.02
N CYS A 61 -7.62 12.04 0.97
CA CYS A 61 -7.60 13.49 0.89
C CYS A 61 -7.92 13.95 -0.53
N SER A 62 -8.04 15.26 -0.74
CA SER A 62 -8.29 15.80 -2.07
C SER A 62 -7.09 15.55 -2.99
N ARG A 63 -7.34 15.56 -4.29
CA ARG A 63 -6.28 15.44 -5.30
C ARG A 63 -5.24 16.55 -5.13
N ALA A 64 -5.69 17.76 -4.87
CA ALA A 64 -4.79 18.90 -4.69
C ALA A 64 -3.89 18.75 -3.47
N GLU A 65 -4.44 18.28 -2.34
CA GLU A 65 -3.65 18.01 -1.12
C GLU A 65 -2.62 16.91 -1.34
N PHE A 66 -3.03 15.85 -2.01
CA PHE A 66 -2.15 14.73 -2.33
C PHE A 66 -1.01 15.16 -3.26
N ALA A 67 -1.33 15.99 -4.28
CA ALA A 67 -0.35 16.55 -5.19
C ALA A 67 0.71 17.35 -4.44
N ARG A 68 0.30 18.18 -3.48
CA ARG A 68 1.23 18.98 -2.66
C ARG A 68 2.08 18.10 -1.77
N ARG A 69 1.48 17.09 -1.14
CA ARG A 69 2.17 16.20 -0.21
C ARG A 69 3.30 15.42 -0.88
N PHE A 70 3.05 14.91 -2.08
CA PHE A 70 4.02 14.07 -2.79
C PHE A 70 4.76 14.81 -3.91
N ASP A 71 4.51 16.11 -4.03
CA ASP A 71 5.13 16.94 -5.08
C ASP A 71 4.91 16.35 -6.48
N ILE A 72 3.67 15.92 -6.72
CA ILE A 72 3.24 15.35 -8.00
C ILE A 72 2.38 16.38 -8.72
N PRO A 73 2.62 16.66 -10.02
CA PRO A 73 1.75 17.56 -10.77
C PRO A 73 0.30 17.06 -10.75
N VAL A 74 -0.65 17.97 -10.54
CA VAL A 74 -2.07 17.63 -10.52
C VAL A 74 -2.49 16.94 -11.82
N ARG A 75 -1.94 17.37 -12.95
CA ARG A 75 -2.22 16.77 -14.25
C ARG A 75 -1.85 15.29 -14.29
N THR A 76 -0.73 14.93 -13.68
CA THR A 76 -0.31 13.53 -13.57
C THR A 76 -1.31 12.71 -12.77
N LEU A 77 -1.79 13.25 -11.64
CA LEU A 77 -2.81 12.57 -10.83
C LEU A 77 -4.13 12.43 -11.58
N GLU A 78 -4.52 13.45 -12.35
CA GLU A 78 -5.72 13.37 -13.18
C GLU A 78 -5.61 12.25 -14.21
N ASP A 79 -4.45 12.12 -14.85
CA ASP A 79 -4.20 11.07 -15.84
C ASP A 79 -4.24 9.69 -15.20
N TRP A 80 -3.70 9.53 -13.98
CA TRP A 80 -3.76 8.26 -13.25
C TRP A 80 -5.18 7.95 -12.79
N ASP A 81 -5.91 8.94 -12.26
CA ASP A 81 -7.28 8.75 -11.78
C ASP A 81 -8.24 8.38 -12.92
N SER A 82 -8.02 8.92 -14.11
CA SER A 82 -8.84 8.64 -15.29
C SER A 82 -8.36 7.44 -16.12
N GLU A 83 -7.28 6.79 -15.66
CA GLU A 83 -6.66 5.66 -16.36
C GLU A 83 -6.08 6.01 -17.74
N LYS A 84 -5.93 7.28 -18.03
CA LYS A 84 -5.27 7.74 -19.25
C LYS A 84 -3.79 7.32 -19.26
N ARG A 85 -3.18 7.31 -18.08
CA ARG A 85 -1.84 6.77 -17.83
C ARG A 85 -1.88 5.94 -16.55
N VAL A 86 -1.00 4.97 -16.45
CA VAL A 86 -0.87 4.12 -15.27
C VAL A 86 0.40 4.51 -14.52
N ALA A 87 0.28 4.75 -13.22
CA ALA A 87 1.46 5.00 -12.39
C ALA A 87 2.36 3.77 -12.42
N PRO A 88 3.69 3.96 -12.61
CA PRO A 88 4.61 2.82 -12.50
C PRO A 88 4.47 2.13 -11.15
N LEU A 89 4.61 0.81 -11.14
CA LEU A 89 4.42 0.04 -9.91
C LEU A 89 5.34 0.52 -8.78
N TYR A 90 6.60 0.82 -9.10
CA TYR A 90 7.53 1.27 -8.06
C TYR A 90 7.11 2.62 -7.44
N VAL A 91 6.48 3.50 -8.22
CA VAL A 91 5.96 4.78 -7.72
C VAL A 91 4.79 4.51 -6.78
N LYS A 92 3.86 3.66 -7.20
CA LYS A 92 2.71 3.30 -6.37
C LYS A 92 3.16 2.65 -5.06
N LYS A 93 4.13 1.74 -5.10
CA LYS A 93 4.68 1.11 -3.88
C LYS A 93 5.26 2.13 -2.92
N MET A 94 6.03 3.09 -3.42
CA MET A 94 6.66 4.12 -2.58
C MET A 94 5.62 5.04 -1.96
N ILE A 95 4.61 5.42 -2.70
CA ILE A 95 3.50 6.23 -2.19
C ILE A 95 2.71 5.43 -1.13
N ASP A 96 2.38 4.19 -1.42
CA ASP A 96 1.66 3.33 -0.49
C ASP A 96 2.45 3.07 0.79
N TYR A 97 3.78 2.97 0.68
CA TYR A 97 4.64 2.86 1.86
C TYR A 97 4.54 4.12 2.73
N ALA A 98 4.55 5.31 2.13
CA ALA A 98 4.38 6.56 2.86
C ALA A 98 3.01 6.62 3.54
N LEU A 99 1.95 6.21 2.84
CA LEU A 99 0.61 6.15 3.42
C LEU A 99 0.53 5.15 4.58
N PHE A 100 1.18 4.00 4.43
CA PHE A 100 1.26 2.97 5.48
C PHE A 100 1.98 3.50 6.72
N MET A 101 3.10 4.18 6.54
CA MET A 101 3.90 4.70 7.66
C MET A 101 3.22 5.85 8.39
N ASP A 102 2.32 6.56 7.72
CA ASP A 102 1.59 7.71 8.30
C ASP A 102 0.21 7.35 8.85
N ARG A 103 -0.18 6.07 8.79
CA ARG A 103 -1.49 5.64 9.28
C ARG A 103 -1.65 5.78 10.79
#